data_521d9afb2263ba21995f218bdeddab71
#
_entry.id   521d9afb2263ba21995f218bdeddab71
#
_cell.length_a   1.000
_cell.length_b   1.000
_cell.length_c   1.000
_cell.angle_alpha   90.00
_cell.angle_beta   90.00
_cell.angle_gamma   90.00
#
_symmetry.space_group_name_H-M   'P 1'
#
loop_
_entity.id
_entity.type
_entity.pdbx_description
1 polymer ?
#
loop_
_entity_poly.entity_id
_entity_poly.type
_entity_poly.pdbx_seq_one_letter_code
_entity_poly.pdbx_strand_id
1 'polypeptide(L)'
;MFGKKKDEKNAVKPRTFTELEQLCADDKETYEALLPVMFLDPRKIETTVKQAADNAKRFEKDKDFVSARMWYEVAGGLSLYEGNAKKVAEYYDSAERVTGAKYLILKNPDKAVAKAQEYYSKYVTDAAGAAKA
;
A
#
# COMPACT_ATOMS: atom_id res chain seq x y z
N MET A 1 -18.52 26.79 -14.52
CA MET A 1 -18.43 25.48 -14.97
C MET A 1 -17.08 24.84 -14.76
N PHE A 2 -16.09 25.47 -15.26
CA PHE A 2 -14.75 24.93 -15.12
C PHE A 2 -14.25 24.95 -13.71
N GLY A 3 -14.50 26.04 -13.01
CA GLY A 3 -14.11 26.12 -11.64
C GLY A 3 -14.77 25.05 -10.80
N LYS A 4 -15.98 24.75 -11.13
CA LYS A 4 -16.74 23.73 -10.45
C LYS A 4 -16.07 22.38 -10.55
N LYS A 5 -15.59 22.02 -11.73
CA LYS A 5 -14.91 20.76 -11.90
C LYS A 5 -13.64 20.68 -11.09
N LYS A 6 -12.90 21.77 -11.06
CA LYS A 6 -11.68 21.80 -10.27
C LYS A 6 -11.98 21.61 -8.80
N ASP A 7 -13.02 22.28 -8.34
CA ASP A 7 -13.39 22.16 -6.94
C ASP A 7 -13.77 20.73 -6.61
N GLU A 8 -14.47 20.09 -7.50
CA GLU A 8 -14.85 18.72 -7.29
C GLU A 8 -13.64 17.80 -7.21
N LYS A 9 -12.68 18.02 -8.08
CA LYS A 9 -11.45 17.24 -8.02
C LYS A 9 -10.73 17.44 -6.71
N ASN A 10 -10.61 18.67 -6.29
CA ASN A 10 -9.94 18.93 -5.03
C ASN A 10 -10.68 18.31 -3.87
N ALA A 11 -11.99 18.34 -3.92
CA ALA A 11 -12.78 17.80 -2.84
C ALA A 11 -12.62 16.29 -2.71
N VAL A 12 -12.45 15.59 -3.81
CA VAL A 12 -12.36 14.15 -3.77
C VAL A 12 -10.93 13.65 -3.65
N LYS A 13 -9.96 14.50 -3.88
CA LYS A 13 -8.57 14.06 -3.78
C LYS A 13 -8.22 13.82 -2.33
N PRO A 14 -7.82 12.60 -1.97
CA PRO A 14 -7.47 12.31 -0.58
C PRO A 14 -6.28 13.14 -0.14
N ARG A 15 -6.36 13.64 1.07
CA ARG A 15 -5.27 14.40 1.66
C ARG A 15 -4.00 13.57 1.74
N THR A 16 -4.15 12.27 1.99
CA THR A 16 -3.03 11.34 2.04
C THR A 16 -2.18 11.39 0.79
N PHE A 17 -2.84 11.44 -0.37
CA PHE A 17 -2.11 11.49 -1.63
C PHE A 17 -1.34 12.78 -1.79
N THR A 18 -1.92 13.88 -1.33
CA THR A 18 -1.24 15.16 -1.40
C THR A 18 0.04 15.16 -0.57
N GLU A 19 -0.03 14.58 0.62
CA GLU A 19 1.13 14.49 1.49
C GLU A 19 2.19 13.56 0.93
N LEU A 20 1.76 12.45 0.37
CA LEU A 20 2.68 11.52 -0.26
C LEU A 20 3.34 12.17 -1.47
N GLU A 21 2.58 12.92 -2.23
CA GLU A 21 3.11 13.64 -3.37
C GLU A 21 4.23 14.58 -2.98
N GLN A 22 4.03 15.31 -1.90
CA GLN A 22 5.05 16.23 -1.41
C GLN A 22 6.30 15.48 -0.95
N LEU A 23 6.10 14.39 -0.25
CA LEU A 23 7.22 13.60 0.26
C LEU A 23 8.05 13.01 -0.87
N CYS A 24 7.42 12.66 -1.98
CA CYS A 24 8.05 12.06 -3.13
C CYS A 24 8.30 13.07 -4.25
N ALA A 25 8.39 14.36 -3.93
CA ALA A 25 8.46 15.40 -4.96
C ALA A 25 9.66 15.20 -5.88
N ASP A 26 10.76 14.68 -5.36
CA ASP A 26 11.98 14.46 -6.15
C ASP A 26 12.12 13.02 -6.60
N ASP A 27 11.09 12.20 -6.45
CA ASP A 27 11.16 10.79 -6.80
C ASP A 27 9.80 10.32 -7.28
N LYS A 28 9.49 10.71 -8.50
CA LYS A 28 8.20 10.40 -9.10
C LYS A 28 7.97 8.92 -9.25
N GLU A 29 9.02 8.18 -9.53
CA GLU A 29 8.91 6.73 -9.72
C GLU A 29 8.43 6.05 -8.44
N THR A 30 9.02 6.44 -7.31
CA THR A 30 8.59 5.89 -6.02
C THR A 30 7.16 6.31 -5.69
N TYR A 31 6.81 7.54 -6.01
CA TYR A 31 5.44 8.01 -5.81
C TYR A 31 4.45 7.13 -6.57
N GLU A 32 4.75 6.88 -7.83
CA GLU A 32 3.85 6.06 -8.67
C GLU A 32 3.80 4.61 -8.18
N ALA A 33 4.89 4.13 -7.62
CA ALA A 33 4.91 2.78 -7.05
C ALA A 33 4.05 2.67 -5.80
N LEU A 34 4.06 3.70 -4.95
CA LEU A 34 3.36 3.67 -3.68
C LEU A 34 1.87 4.02 -3.80
N LEU A 35 1.53 4.86 -4.75
CA LEU A 35 0.17 5.36 -4.87
C LEU A 35 -0.88 4.24 -4.89
N PRO A 36 -0.74 3.21 -5.71
CA PRO A 36 -1.77 2.17 -5.74
C PRO A 36 -1.73 1.20 -4.57
N VAL A 37 -0.66 1.20 -3.76
CA VAL A 37 -0.55 0.22 -2.69
C VAL A 37 -0.74 0.82 -1.30
N MET A 38 -0.81 2.13 -1.17
CA MET A 38 -1.01 2.80 0.12
C MET A 38 -2.45 3.30 0.26
N PHE A 39 -3.40 2.48 -0.15
CA PHE A 39 -4.81 2.88 -0.11
C PHE A 39 -5.50 2.43 1.17
N LEU A 40 -4.88 1.57 1.96
CA LEU A 40 -5.45 1.12 3.22
C LEU A 40 -4.82 1.88 4.37
N ASP A 41 -5.63 2.13 5.39
CA ASP A 41 -5.10 2.69 6.63
C ASP A 41 -4.71 1.51 7.52
N PRO A 42 -3.41 1.25 7.69
CA PRO A 42 -2.99 0.05 8.44
C PRO A 42 -3.46 0.04 9.89
N ARG A 43 -3.77 1.21 10.45
CA ARG A 43 -4.26 1.28 11.82
C ARG A 43 -5.66 0.69 11.96
N LYS A 44 -6.39 0.60 10.86
CA LYS A 44 -7.76 0.09 10.85
C LYS A 44 -7.86 -1.36 10.42
N ILE A 45 -6.73 -1.97 10.11
CA ILE A 45 -6.69 -3.36 9.66
C ILE A 45 -6.38 -4.22 10.87
N GLU A 46 -7.33 -5.06 11.27
CA GLU A 46 -7.14 -5.94 12.43
C GLU A 46 -6.45 -7.24 12.08
N THR A 47 -6.44 -7.58 10.81
CA THR A 47 -5.82 -8.80 10.35
C THR A 47 -4.29 -8.67 10.38
N THR A 48 -3.60 -9.72 10.81
CA THR A 48 -2.14 -9.73 10.77
C THR A 48 -1.64 -10.08 9.38
N VAL A 49 -0.35 -9.82 9.13
CA VAL A 49 0.27 -10.21 7.86
C VAL A 49 0.09 -11.70 7.61
N LYS A 50 0.35 -12.50 8.63
CA LYS A 50 0.23 -13.94 8.49
C LYS A 50 -1.19 -14.38 8.16
N GLN A 51 -2.16 -13.81 8.85
CA GLN A 51 -3.57 -14.15 8.59
C GLN A 51 -3.98 -13.75 7.19
N ALA A 52 -3.55 -12.59 6.74
CA ALA A 52 -3.87 -12.13 5.39
C ALA A 52 -3.25 -13.07 4.35
N ALA A 53 -2.00 -13.45 4.55
CA ALA A 53 -1.33 -14.37 3.63
C ALA A 53 -1.99 -15.74 3.62
N ASP A 54 -2.39 -16.23 4.79
CA ASP A 54 -3.09 -17.52 4.87
C ASP A 54 -4.43 -17.46 4.14
N ASN A 55 -5.15 -16.37 4.32
CA ASN A 55 -6.42 -16.17 3.61
C ASN A 55 -6.20 -16.16 2.10
N ALA A 56 -5.15 -15.47 1.65
CA ALA A 56 -4.85 -15.40 0.23
C ALA A 56 -4.58 -16.79 -0.35
N LYS A 57 -3.80 -17.58 0.36
CA LYS A 57 -3.45 -18.93 -0.10
C LYS A 57 -4.69 -19.82 -0.15
N ARG A 58 -5.58 -19.67 0.81
CA ARG A 58 -6.81 -20.44 0.83
C ARG A 58 -7.68 -20.12 -0.37
N PHE A 59 -7.86 -18.84 -0.67
CA PHE A 59 -8.65 -18.45 -1.83
C PHE A 59 -7.98 -18.86 -3.14
N GLU A 60 -6.66 -18.79 -3.17
CA GLU A 60 -5.93 -19.24 -4.36
C GLU A 60 -6.16 -20.73 -4.59
N LYS A 61 -6.13 -21.50 -3.53
CA LYS A 61 -6.38 -22.93 -3.62
C LYS A 61 -7.79 -23.22 -4.13
N ASP A 62 -8.74 -22.39 -3.73
CA ASP A 62 -10.13 -22.52 -4.18
C ASP A 62 -10.34 -21.92 -5.54
N LYS A 63 -9.30 -21.41 -6.17
CA LYS A 63 -9.33 -20.77 -7.47
C LYS A 63 -10.16 -19.50 -7.52
N ASP A 64 -10.36 -18.87 -6.38
CA ASP A 64 -10.96 -17.55 -6.29
C ASP A 64 -9.83 -16.53 -6.32
N PHE A 65 -9.36 -16.23 -7.53
CA PHE A 65 -8.15 -15.44 -7.69
C PHE A 65 -8.37 -13.96 -7.39
N VAL A 66 -9.59 -13.48 -7.53
CA VAL A 66 -9.90 -12.10 -7.17
C VAL A 66 -9.73 -11.89 -5.66
N SER A 67 -10.31 -12.81 -4.88
CA SER A 67 -10.17 -12.72 -3.42
C SER A 67 -8.73 -12.98 -2.98
N ALA A 68 -8.05 -13.91 -3.64
CA ALA A 68 -6.66 -14.19 -3.32
C ALA A 68 -5.80 -12.95 -3.53
N ARG A 69 -6.00 -12.27 -4.64
CA ARG A 69 -5.26 -11.04 -4.93
C ARG A 69 -5.50 -9.99 -3.85
N MET A 70 -6.77 -9.80 -3.49
CA MET A 70 -7.11 -8.83 -2.46
C MET A 70 -6.35 -9.11 -1.17
N TRP A 71 -6.34 -10.36 -0.74
CA TRP A 71 -5.67 -10.70 0.51
C TRP A 71 -4.15 -10.61 0.40
N TYR A 72 -3.57 -10.90 -0.77
CA TYR A 72 -2.15 -10.65 -0.97
C TYR A 72 -1.83 -9.15 -0.90
N GLU A 73 -2.73 -8.32 -1.43
CA GLU A 73 -2.54 -6.88 -1.33
C GLU A 73 -2.62 -6.40 0.12
N VAL A 74 -3.51 -6.98 0.91
CA VAL A 74 -3.59 -6.66 2.33
C VAL A 74 -2.29 -7.06 3.03
N ALA A 75 -1.81 -8.27 2.77
CA ALA A 75 -0.57 -8.73 3.37
C ALA A 75 0.61 -7.83 2.97
N GLY A 76 0.66 -7.44 1.69
CA GLY A 76 1.71 -6.55 1.21
C GLY A 76 1.63 -5.17 1.84
N GLY A 77 0.42 -4.62 1.96
CA GLY A 77 0.24 -3.31 2.58
C GLY A 77 0.62 -3.29 4.05
N LEU A 78 0.26 -4.34 4.77
CA LEU A 78 0.67 -4.45 6.18
C LEU A 78 2.17 -4.62 6.31
N SER A 79 2.79 -5.36 5.41
CA SER A 79 4.24 -5.51 5.41
C SER A 79 4.95 -4.20 5.10
N LEU A 80 4.34 -3.39 4.24
CA LEU A 80 4.84 -2.05 3.94
C LEU A 80 4.85 -1.20 5.20
N TYR A 81 3.76 -1.23 5.94
CA TYR A 81 3.65 -0.50 7.19
C TYR A 81 4.67 -0.98 8.22
N GLU A 82 4.94 -2.28 8.24
CA GLU A 82 5.94 -2.84 9.15
C GLU A 82 7.37 -2.61 8.70
N GLY A 83 7.57 -2.13 7.49
CA GLY A 83 8.90 -1.87 6.97
C GLY A 83 9.64 -3.10 6.49
N ASN A 84 8.92 -4.13 6.10
CA ASN A 84 9.53 -5.39 5.68
C ASN A 84 9.54 -5.50 4.16
N ALA A 85 10.61 -5.03 3.54
CA ALA A 85 10.71 -4.97 2.08
C ALA A 85 10.65 -6.35 1.43
N LYS A 86 11.22 -7.35 2.08
CA LYS A 86 11.21 -8.70 1.56
C LYS A 86 9.78 -9.24 1.46
N LYS A 87 9.00 -9.03 2.50
CA LYS A 87 7.61 -9.47 2.50
C LYS A 87 6.76 -8.68 1.52
N VAL A 88 7.03 -7.37 1.40
CA VAL A 88 6.34 -6.54 0.41
C VAL A 88 6.54 -7.15 -0.97
N ALA A 89 7.78 -7.45 -1.34
CA ALA A 89 8.06 -8.05 -2.63
C ALA A 89 7.37 -9.38 -2.80
N GLU A 90 7.41 -10.21 -1.77
CA GLU A 90 6.82 -11.53 -1.81
C GLU A 90 5.31 -11.47 -2.09
N TYR A 91 4.60 -10.62 -1.36
CA TYR A 91 3.15 -10.61 -1.48
C TYR A 91 2.65 -9.91 -2.73
N TYR A 92 3.31 -8.83 -3.15
CA TYR A 92 2.90 -8.20 -4.41
C TYR A 92 3.28 -9.05 -5.62
N ASP A 93 4.36 -9.82 -5.53
CA ASP A 93 4.68 -10.78 -6.57
C ASP A 93 3.59 -11.85 -6.66
N SER A 94 3.11 -12.33 -5.52
CA SER A 94 2.04 -13.31 -5.50
C SER A 94 0.75 -12.73 -6.07
N ALA A 95 0.46 -11.47 -5.77
CA ALA A 95 -0.73 -10.81 -6.31
C ALA A 95 -0.66 -10.71 -7.83
N GLU A 96 0.52 -10.39 -8.36
CA GLU A 96 0.71 -10.39 -9.82
C GLU A 96 0.48 -11.77 -10.41
N ARG A 97 1.02 -12.76 -9.76
CA ARG A 97 0.95 -14.13 -10.26
C ARG A 97 -0.48 -14.63 -10.40
N VAL A 98 -1.33 -14.30 -9.45
CA VAL A 98 -2.69 -14.87 -9.46
C VAL A 98 -3.64 -14.18 -10.42
N THR A 99 -3.40 -12.93 -10.79
CA THR A 99 -4.34 -12.21 -11.67
C THR A 99 -3.68 -11.51 -12.84
N GLY A 100 -2.37 -11.46 -12.89
CA GLY A 100 -1.68 -10.73 -13.94
C GLY A 100 -1.62 -9.23 -13.73
N ALA A 101 -2.09 -8.74 -12.59
CA ALA A 101 -1.95 -7.33 -12.24
C ALA A 101 -0.47 -6.98 -12.14
N LYS A 102 -0.15 -5.70 -12.34
CA LYS A 102 1.24 -5.25 -12.28
C LYS A 102 1.41 -4.24 -11.17
N TYR A 103 2.50 -4.37 -10.42
CA TYR A 103 2.79 -3.48 -9.31
C TYR A 103 4.18 -2.90 -9.49
N LEU A 104 4.23 -1.58 -9.64
CA LEU A 104 5.51 -0.89 -9.84
C LEU A 104 6.42 -1.02 -8.64
N ILE A 105 5.86 -1.24 -7.46
CA ILE A 105 6.66 -1.38 -6.24
C ILE A 105 7.66 -2.52 -6.34
N LEU A 106 7.41 -3.49 -7.20
CA LEU A 106 8.31 -4.63 -7.37
C LEU A 106 9.62 -4.26 -8.06
N LYS A 107 9.67 -3.09 -8.70
CA LYS A 107 10.92 -2.65 -9.35
C LYS A 107 11.99 -2.27 -8.34
N ASN A 108 11.58 -1.68 -7.22
CA ASN A 108 12.52 -1.29 -6.19
C ASN A 108 11.83 -1.28 -4.84
N PRO A 109 11.56 -2.45 -4.27
CA PRO A 109 10.81 -2.52 -3.01
C PRO A 109 11.52 -1.86 -1.84
N ASP A 110 12.86 -1.93 -1.80
CA ASP A 110 13.59 -1.32 -0.69
C ASP A 110 13.38 0.18 -0.63
N LYS A 111 13.48 0.82 -1.78
CA LYS A 111 13.31 2.27 -1.85
C LYS A 111 11.88 2.67 -1.53
N ALA A 112 10.93 1.92 -2.05
CA ALA A 112 9.53 2.20 -1.78
C ALA A 112 9.20 2.04 -0.30
N VAL A 113 9.72 0.98 0.31
CA VAL A 113 9.48 0.76 1.74
C VAL A 113 10.09 1.88 2.57
N ALA A 114 11.31 2.30 2.23
CA ALA A 114 11.96 3.39 2.96
C ALA A 114 11.11 4.66 2.91
N LYS A 115 10.60 4.98 1.73
CA LYS A 115 9.79 6.19 1.57
C LYS A 115 8.45 6.05 2.29
N ALA A 116 7.85 4.86 2.24
CA ALA A 116 6.60 4.62 2.94
C ALA A 116 6.78 4.75 4.45
N GLN A 117 7.90 4.25 4.97
CA GLN A 117 8.19 4.39 6.41
C GLN A 117 8.32 5.86 6.79
N GLU A 118 8.92 6.64 5.92
CA GLU A 118 9.02 8.08 6.14
C GLU A 118 7.63 8.72 6.21
N TYR A 119 6.75 8.32 5.29
CA TYR A 119 5.39 8.81 5.26
C TYR A 119 4.63 8.42 6.54
N TYR A 120 4.73 7.16 6.93
CA TYR A 120 4.03 6.70 8.12
C TYR A 120 4.52 7.41 9.37
N SER A 121 5.81 7.65 9.45
CA SER A 121 6.38 8.38 10.58
C SER A 121 5.85 9.78 10.70
N LYS A 122 5.61 10.43 9.56
CA LYS A 122 5.17 11.81 9.55
C LYS A 122 3.69 12.00 9.72
N TYR A 123 2.89 11.10 9.13
CA TYR A 123 1.48 11.37 8.98
C TYR A 123 0.57 10.35 9.63
N VAL A 124 1.12 9.24 10.10
CA VAL A 124 0.31 8.14 10.65
C VAL A 124 0.77 7.74 12.03
N THR A 125 1.62 8.57 12.62
CA THR A 125 2.31 8.11 13.82
C THR A 125 1.66 8.44 15.12
N ASP A 126 0.70 9.30 15.17
CA ASP A 126 0.22 9.64 16.47
C ASP A 126 -0.03 8.44 17.29
N ALA A 127 -0.94 7.61 16.83
CA ALA A 127 -1.24 6.42 17.57
C ALA A 127 -0.22 5.35 17.31
N ALA A 128 0.11 5.17 16.05
CA ALA A 128 1.00 4.09 15.68
C ALA A 128 2.42 4.33 16.16
N GLY A 129 2.85 5.58 16.11
CA GLY A 129 4.15 5.93 16.61
C GLY A 129 4.28 5.66 18.09
N ALA A 130 3.25 5.99 18.82
CA ALA A 130 3.23 5.71 20.25
C ALA A 130 3.27 4.21 20.49
N ALA A 131 2.55 3.46 19.71
CA ALA A 131 2.53 2.01 19.87
C ALA A 131 3.88 1.40 19.52
N LYS A 132 4.56 1.97 18.57
CA LYS A 132 5.87 1.46 18.19
C LYS A 132 6.94 1.87 19.17
N ALA A 133 6.77 3.03 19.68
CA ALA A 133 7.74 3.50 20.66
C ALA A 133 7.68 2.68 21.91
#